data_af06cae38229a3bd24ccf5f856f24559
#
_entry.id   af06cae38229a3bd24ccf5f856f24559
#
_cell.length_a   1.000
_cell.length_b   1.000
_cell.length_c   1.000
_cell.angle_alpha   90.00
_cell.angle_beta   90.00
_cell.angle_gamma   90.00
#
_symmetry.space_group_name_H-M   'P 1'
#
loop_
_entity.id
_entity.type
_entity.pdbx_description
1 polymer ?
#
loop_
_entity_poly.entity_id
_entity_poly.type
_entity_poly.pdbx_seq_one_letter_code
_entity_poly.pdbx_strand_id
1 'polypeptide(L)'
;MKAMKIKRFFITAVIIIAAYLLQCTVFSSLELAGIKPNLLIIITASFGFMRGSREGMLVGFVSGLLADIQFGDMIGFYALIYLLVGFINGLFQRLYFDEDIKLPLFLISISEFLYGIIVYFLTYLLRSDFNFLLYLNKIILPELIYTIVITLGLYPLILFINHKLEAEEKRS
;
A
#
# COMPACT_ATOMS: atom_id res chain seq x y z
N MET A 1 -12.73 24.79 6.60
CA MET A 1 -12.89 23.71 5.60
C MET A 1 -11.77 23.60 4.58
N LYS A 2 -11.40 24.63 3.79
CA LYS A 2 -10.30 24.52 2.79
C LYS A 2 -8.92 24.24 3.43
N ALA A 3 -8.58 24.94 4.51
CA ALA A 3 -7.29 24.79 5.20
C ALA A 3 -7.07 23.38 5.77
N MET A 4 -8.13 22.75 6.27
CA MET A 4 -8.07 21.38 6.80
C MET A 4 -7.85 20.32 5.71
N LYS A 5 -8.51 20.46 4.56
CA LYS A 5 -8.27 19.57 3.41
C LYS A 5 -6.83 19.66 2.92
N ILE A 6 -6.26 20.87 2.92
CA ILE A 6 -4.86 21.10 2.56
C ILE A 6 -3.93 20.44 3.59
N LYS A 7 -4.19 20.61 4.90
CA LYS A 7 -3.41 19.97 5.98
C LYS A 7 -3.43 18.44 5.84
N ARG A 8 -4.62 17.86 5.62
CA ARG A 8 -4.82 16.42 5.44
C ARG A 8 -4.05 15.89 4.22
N PHE A 9 -4.12 16.63 3.11
CA PHE A 9 -3.35 16.29 1.90
C PHE A 9 -1.84 16.32 2.16
N PHE A 10 -1.34 17.34 2.82
CA PHE A 10 0.08 17.47 3.17
C PHE A 10 0.56 16.33 4.07
N ILE A 11 -0.18 16.02 5.14
CA ILE A 11 0.18 14.93 6.05
C ILE A 11 0.17 13.58 5.32
N THR A 12 -0.81 13.34 4.46
CA THR A 12 -0.86 12.11 3.65
C THR A 12 0.34 12.02 2.71
N ALA A 13 0.71 13.11 2.05
CA ALA A 13 1.90 13.15 1.20
C ALA A 13 3.19 12.86 1.98
N VAL A 14 3.34 13.44 3.17
CA VAL A 14 4.49 13.17 4.06
C VAL A 14 4.54 11.70 4.46
N ILE A 15 3.40 11.07 4.79
CA ILE A 15 3.34 9.65 5.14
C ILE A 15 3.77 8.78 3.95
N ILE A 16 3.31 9.07 2.74
CA ILE A 16 3.68 8.33 1.52
C ILE A 16 5.19 8.44 1.27
N ILE A 17 5.73 9.66 1.34
CA ILE A 17 7.18 9.90 1.14
C ILE A 17 8.00 9.21 2.23
N ALA A 18 7.58 9.30 3.49
CA ALA A 18 8.28 8.66 4.60
C ALA A 18 8.30 7.12 4.44
N ALA A 19 7.17 6.53 4.05
CA ALA A 19 7.11 5.10 3.78
C ALA A 19 7.98 4.68 2.60
N TYR A 20 7.96 5.46 1.53
CA TYR A 20 8.83 5.23 0.37
C TYR A 20 10.31 5.26 0.78
N LEU A 21 10.73 6.29 1.53
CA LEU A 21 12.11 6.40 2.01
C LEU A 21 12.47 5.25 2.96
N LEU A 22 11.59 4.85 3.86
CA LEU A 22 11.80 3.69 4.74
C LEU A 22 11.94 2.40 3.93
N GLN A 23 11.11 2.20 2.92
CA GLN A 23 11.17 1.05 2.04
C GLN A 23 12.49 0.99 1.26
N CYS A 24 12.97 2.15 0.77
CA CYS A 24 14.21 2.24 -0.01
C CYS A 24 15.48 2.19 0.83
N THR A 25 15.44 2.63 2.09
CA THR A 25 16.62 2.74 2.96
C THR A 25 16.67 1.64 4.01
N VAL A 26 15.80 1.72 5.02
CA VAL A 26 15.81 0.81 6.18
C VAL A 26 15.50 -0.62 5.75
N PHE A 27 14.41 -0.83 5.03
CA PHE A 27 14.01 -2.17 4.60
C PHE A 27 14.86 -2.72 3.46
N SER A 28 15.59 -1.88 2.74
CA SER A 28 16.64 -2.31 1.81
C SER A 28 17.85 -2.90 2.54
N SER A 29 18.15 -2.40 3.73
CA SER A 29 19.21 -2.94 4.59
C SER A 29 18.77 -4.14 5.43
N LEU A 30 17.47 -4.30 5.64
CA LEU A 30 16.83 -5.38 6.41
C LEU A 30 16.15 -6.41 5.50
N GLU A 31 16.50 -6.45 4.22
CA GLU A 31 15.93 -7.43 3.30
C GLU A 31 16.26 -8.87 3.72
N LEU A 32 15.22 -9.70 3.78
CA LEU A 32 15.35 -11.12 4.06
C LEU A 32 15.42 -11.90 2.74
N ALA A 33 16.60 -12.43 2.43
CA ALA A 33 16.84 -13.16 1.17
C ALA A 33 16.53 -12.32 -0.11
N GLY A 34 16.77 -11.02 -0.08
CA GLY A 34 16.49 -10.11 -1.20
C GLY A 34 15.02 -9.63 -1.27
N ILE A 35 14.23 -9.87 -0.23
CA ILE A 35 12.80 -9.53 -0.19
C ILE A 35 12.55 -8.44 0.84
N LYS A 36 11.73 -7.47 0.45
CA LYS A 36 11.35 -6.29 1.24
C LYS A 36 9.84 -6.28 1.46
N PRO A 37 9.37 -5.71 2.59
CA PRO A 37 7.93 -5.49 2.77
C PRO A 37 7.46 -4.35 1.87
N ASN A 38 6.22 -4.43 1.42
CA ASN A 38 5.62 -3.42 0.55
C ASN A 38 4.84 -2.37 1.37
N LEU A 39 5.56 -1.36 1.90
CA LEU A 39 4.95 -0.32 2.72
C LEU A 39 3.94 0.52 1.95
N LEU A 40 4.19 0.75 0.66
CA LEU A 40 3.31 1.56 -0.18
C LEU A 40 1.94 0.91 -0.38
N ILE A 41 1.88 -0.43 -0.50
CA ILE A 41 0.60 -1.16 -0.53
C ILE A 41 -0.14 -1.05 0.80
N ILE A 42 0.58 -1.20 1.93
CA ILE A 42 -0.04 -1.05 3.26
C ILE A 42 -0.72 0.30 3.39
N ILE A 43 -0.03 1.38 3.00
CA ILE A 43 -0.58 2.74 3.06
C ILE A 43 -1.75 2.91 2.09
N THR A 44 -1.60 2.47 0.85
CA THR A 44 -2.64 2.59 -0.18
C THR A 44 -3.92 1.88 0.24
N ALA A 45 -3.82 0.64 0.66
CA ALA A 45 -4.96 -0.16 1.11
C ALA A 45 -5.59 0.42 2.39
N SER A 46 -4.77 0.84 3.37
CA SER A 46 -5.25 1.43 4.62
C SER A 46 -6.01 2.72 4.38
N PHE A 47 -5.47 3.66 3.61
CA PHE A 47 -6.18 4.90 3.31
C PHE A 47 -7.41 4.68 2.41
N GLY A 48 -7.36 3.74 1.48
CA GLY A 48 -8.53 3.33 0.71
C GLY A 48 -9.64 2.85 1.65
N PHE A 49 -9.34 1.91 2.53
CA PHE A 49 -10.29 1.34 3.47
C PHE A 49 -10.83 2.37 4.49
N MET A 50 -9.98 3.25 5.03
CA MET A 50 -10.38 4.27 6.01
C MET A 50 -11.15 5.44 5.39
N ARG A 51 -10.75 5.89 4.18
CA ARG A 51 -11.21 7.16 3.60
C ARG A 51 -12.04 7.03 2.33
N GLY A 52 -12.13 5.80 1.80
CA GLY A 52 -12.91 5.47 0.61
C GLY A 52 -12.15 5.53 -0.69
N SER A 53 -12.83 5.11 -1.76
CA SER A 53 -12.23 4.84 -3.07
C SER A 53 -11.55 6.07 -3.69
N ARG A 54 -12.10 7.28 -3.52
CA ARG A 54 -11.52 8.49 -4.13
C ARG A 54 -10.15 8.83 -3.54
N GLU A 55 -10.04 8.84 -2.22
CA GLU A 55 -8.76 9.08 -1.55
C GLU A 55 -7.81 7.89 -1.74
N GLY A 56 -8.31 6.67 -1.68
CA GLY A 56 -7.53 5.47 -1.96
C GLY A 56 -6.90 5.47 -3.35
N MET A 57 -7.65 5.88 -4.39
CA MET A 57 -7.10 6.03 -5.75
C MET A 57 -5.99 7.07 -5.82
N LEU A 58 -6.18 8.24 -5.18
CA LEU A 58 -5.16 9.30 -5.18
C LEU A 58 -3.89 8.85 -4.45
N VAL A 59 -4.03 8.27 -3.27
CA VAL A 59 -2.90 7.71 -2.51
C VAL A 59 -2.21 6.60 -3.30
N GLY A 60 -2.97 5.70 -3.89
CA GLY A 60 -2.45 4.61 -4.72
C GLY A 60 -1.71 5.12 -5.95
N PHE A 61 -2.28 6.08 -6.67
CA PHE A 61 -1.62 6.67 -7.83
C PHE A 61 -0.28 7.30 -7.50
N VAL A 62 -0.22 8.12 -6.44
CA VAL A 62 1.03 8.75 -5.99
C VAL A 62 2.04 7.71 -5.50
N SER A 63 1.59 6.74 -4.70
CA SER A 63 2.45 5.64 -4.23
C SER A 63 2.99 4.80 -5.38
N GLY A 64 2.15 4.51 -6.36
CA GLY A 64 2.54 3.75 -7.54
C GLY A 64 3.49 4.51 -8.46
N LEU A 65 3.37 5.84 -8.59
CA LEU A 65 4.36 6.65 -9.30
C LEU A 65 5.74 6.59 -8.63
N LEU A 66 5.79 6.59 -7.30
CA LEU A 66 7.06 6.41 -6.57
C LEU A 66 7.63 5.00 -6.79
N ALA A 67 6.76 3.98 -6.84
CA ALA A 67 7.17 2.61 -7.18
C ALA A 67 7.68 2.52 -8.62
N ASP A 68 7.04 3.21 -9.58
CA ASP A 68 7.51 3.28 -10.97
C ASP A 68 8.94 3.87 -11.07
N ILE A 69 9.25 4.89 -10.27
CA ILE A 69 10.59 5.49 -10.22
C ILE A 69 11.62 4.49 -9.70
N GLN A 70 11.25 3.62 -8.77
CA GLN A 70 12.17 2.67 -8.13
C GLN A 70 12.37 1.38 -8.94
N PHE A 71 11.29 0.85 -9.53
CA PHE A 71 11.26 -0.50 -10.10
C PHE A 71 10.88 -0.52 -11.58
N GLY A 72 10.44 0.60 -12.12
CA GLY A 72 9.74 0.63 -13.39
C GLY A 72 10.64 0.75 -14.60
N ASP A 73 10.58 -0.24 -15.50
CA ASP A 73 10.99 -0.07 -16.89
C ASP A 73 9.99 0.81 -17.67
N MET A 74 8.76 0.95 -17.15
CA MET A 74 7.67 1.73 -17.74
C MET A 74 6.97 2.57 -16.69
N ILE A 75 6.98 3.90 -16.87
CA ILE A 75 6.25 4.83 -15.98
C ILE A 75 4.73 4.66 -16.17
N GLY A 76 4.00 4.56 -15.06
CA GLY A 76 2.55 4.41 -15.04
C GLY A 76 2.05 2.99 -14.79
N PHE A 77 2.91 2.00 -14.88
CA PHE A 77 2.57 0.59 -14.67
C PHE A 77 2.17 0.31 -13.21
N TYR A 78 3.07 0.59 -12.27
CA TYR A 78 2.78 0.46 -10.84
C TYR A 78 1.75 1.48 -10.38
N ALA A 79 1.75 2.70 -10.95
CA ALA A 79 0.74 3.71 -10.66
C ALA A 79 -0.68 3.20 -10.93
N LEU A 80 -0.91 2.47 -12.03
CA LEU A 80 -2.20 1.88 -12.33
C LEU A 80 -2.59 0.77 -11.35
N ILE A 81 -1.67 -0.13 -11.02
CA ILE A 81 -1.93 -1.23 -10.08
C ILE A 81 -2.30 -0.68 -8.70
N TYR A 82 -1.49 0.25 -8.18
CA TYR A 82 -1.74 0.85 -6.87
C TYR A 82 -3.03 1.67 -6.83
N LEU A 83 -3.37 2.37 -7.93
CA LEU A 83 -4.65 3.06 -8.07
C LEU A 83 -5.81 2.08 -7.94
N LEU A 84 -5.76 0.93 -8.61
CA LEU A 84 -6.77 -0.13 -8.51
C LEU A 84 -6.84 -0.72 -7.10
N VAL A 85 -5.70 -0.96 -6.46
CA VAL A 85 -5.64 -1.43 -5.07
C VAL A 85 -6.35 -0.42 -4.14
N GLY A 86 -6.05 0.86 -4.26
CA GLY A 86 -6.69 1.92 -3.48
C GLY A 86 -8.20 2.02 -3.75
N PHE A 87 -8.62 1.87 -4.99
CA PHE A 87 -10.02 1.86 -5.38
C PHE A 87 -10.78 0.68 -4.76
N ILE A 88 -10.27 -0.55 -4.95
CA ILE A 88 -10.92 -1.78 -4.47
C ILE A 88 -11.03 -1.76 -2.94
N ASN A 89 -9.94 -1.44 -2.23
CA ASN A 89 -9.99 -1.34 -0.77
C ASN A 89 -10.97 -0.26 -0.30
N GLY A 90 -11.08 0.83 -1.03
CA GLY A 90 -12.04 1.90 -0.74
C GLY A 90 -13.52 1.52 -0.91
N LEU A 91 -13.84 0.48 -1.68
CA LEU A 91 -15.21 -0.05 -1.75
C LEU A 91 -15.66 -0.67 -0.42
N PHE A 92 -14.72 -1.16 0.37
CA PHE A 92 -14.97 -1.75 1.69
C PHE A 92 -15.03 -0.71 2.82
N GLN A 93 -14.94 0.58 2.54
CA GLN A 93 -15.02 1.65 3.55
C GLN A 93 -16.25 1.55 4.46
N ARG A 94 -17.38 1.04 3.94
CA ARG A 94 -18.61 0.86 4.71
C ARG A 94 -18.49 -0.19 5.82
N LEU A 95 -17.49 -1.06 5.74
CA LEU A 95 -17.18 -2.10 6.72
C LEU A 95 -16.06 -1.67 7.67
N TYR A 96 -15.68 -0.40 7.61
CA TYR A 96 -14.67 0.16 8.49
C TYR A 96 -15.22 0.34 9.90
N PHE A 97 -14.65 -0.40 10.83
CA PHE A 97 -14.86 -0.26 12.26
C PHE A 97 -13.52 0.05 12.92
N ASP A 98 -13.47 1.11 13.72
CA ASP A 98 -12.24 1.64 14.32
C ASP A 98 -11.47 0.64 15.19
N GLU A 99 -12.16 -0.37 15.72
CA GLU A 99 -11.59 -1.36 16.66
C GLU A 99 -11.15 -2.66 15.98
N ASP A 100 -11.49 -2.88 14.71
CA ASP A 100 -11.21 -4.14 14.02
C ASP A 100 -9.94 -4.06 13.17
N ILE A 101 -8.89 -4.77 13.61
CA ILE A 101 -7.62 -4.89 12.87
C ILE A 101 -7.65 -6.08 11.90
N LYS A 102 -8.53 -7.05 12.09
CA LYS A 102 -8.56 -8.28 11.30
C LYS A 102 -8.95 -8.04 9.85
N LEU A 103 -10.00 -7.25 9.64
CA LEU A 103 -10.50 -6.96 8.30
C LEU A 103 -9.49 -6.15 7.46
N PRO A 104 -8.89 -5.05 7.95
CA PRO A 104 -7.82 -4.36 7.23
C PRO A 104 -6.62 -5.26 6.93
N LEU A 105 -6.19 -6.08 7.89
CA LEU A 105 -5.08 -7.01 7.70
C LEU A 105 -5.38 -8.00 6.57
N PHE A 106 -6.58 -8.55 6.53
CA PHE A 106 -7.04 -9.44 5.47
C PHE A 106 -7.08 -8.75 4.10
N LEU A 107 -7.63 -7.52 4.04
CA LEU A 107 -7.70 -6.73 2.81
C LEU A 107 -6.31 -6.36 2.27
N ILE A 108 -5.39 -5.96 3.15
CA ILE A 108 -3.99 -5.67 2.79
C ILE A 108 -3.31 -6.94 2.28
N SER A 109 -3.51 -8.09 2.94
CA SER A 109 -2.94 -9.37 2.54
C SER A 109 -3.41 -9.80 1.15
N ILE A 110 -4.71 -9.68 0.87
CA ILE A 110 -5.26 -9.98 -0.46
C ILE A 110 -4.71 -9.00 -1.51
N SER A 111 -4.62 -7.72 -1.18
CA SER A 111 -4.09 -6.71 -2.09
C SER A 111 -2.64 -6.98 -2.46
N GLU A 112 -1.81 -7.35 -1.49
CA GLU A 112 -0.42 -7.74 -1.70
C GLU A 112 -0.29 -9.00 -2.55
N PHE A 113 -1.10 -10.01 -2.26
CA PHE A 113 -1.10 -11.25 -3.03
C PHE A 113 -1.50 -11.02 -4.49
N LEU A 114 -2.57 -10.25 -4.73
CA LEU A 114 -3.02 -9.90 -6.08
C LEU A 114 -1.98 -9.05 -6.81
N TYR A 115 -1.35 -8.10 -6.11
CA TYR A 115 -0.25 -7.31 -6.65
C TYR A 115 0.88 -8.21 -7.14
N GLY A 116 1.35 -9.15 -6.31
CA GLY A 116 2.41 -10.10 -6.67
C GLY A 116 2.05 -10.94 -7.90
N ILE A 117 0.81 -11.41 -8.00
CA ILE A 117 0.32 -12.15 -9.17
C ILE A 117 0.31 -11.26 -10.43
N ILE A 118 -0.23 -10.04 -10.33
CA ILE A 118 -0.32 -9.13 -11.47
C ILE A 118 1.09 -8.78 -11.97
N VAL A 119 2.00 -8.45 -11.07
CA VAL A 119 3.40 -8.14 -11.41
C VAL A 119 4.07 -9.35 -12.06
N TYR A 120 3.85 -10.56 -11.52
CA TYR A 120 4.36 -11.79 -12.14
C TYR A 120 3.86 -11.93 -13.58
N PHE A 121 2.55 -11.91 -13.79
CA PHE A 121 1.96 -12.08 -15.11
C PHE A 121 2.49 -11.06 -16.14
N LEU A 122 2.60 -9.80 -15.74
CA LEU A 122 3.00 -8.73 -16.64
C LEU A 122 4.52 -8.69 -16.90
N THR A 123 5.33 -9.08 -15.91
CA THR A 123 6.79 -9.10 -16.05
C THR A 123 7.30 -10.36 -16.73
N TYR A 124 6.75 -11.53 -16.40
CA TYR A 124 7.24 -12.82 -16.87
C TYR A 124 6.49 -13.36 -18.10
N LEU A 125 5.24 -12.99 -18.31
CA LEU A 125 4.51 -13.31 -19.54
C LEU A 125 5.22 -12.73 -20.77
N LEU A 126 5.86 -11.57 -20.62
CA LEU A 126 6.66 -10.92 -21.65
C LEU A 126 8.05 -11.54 -21.85
N ARG A 127 8.56 -12.33 -20.88
CA ARG A 127 9.91 -12.92 -20.89
C ARG A 127 9.96 -14.44 -21.11
N SER A 128 8.81 -15.11 -21.34
CA SER A 128 8.70 -16.55 -21.64
C SER A 128 9.25 -17.51 -20.55
N ASP A 129 9.40 -17.07 -19.31
CA ASP A 129 9.89 -17.90 -18.20
C ASP A 129 8.73 -18.30 -17.28
N PHE A 130 8.23 -19.54 -17.47
CA PHE A 130 7.00 -20.04 -16.83
C PHE A 130 7.24 -20.87 -15.55
N ASN A 131 7.98 -20.36 -14.56
CA ASN A 131 8.13 -21.03 -13.27
C ASN A 131 7.30 -20.34 -12.17
N PHE A 132 5.97 -20.28 -12.35
CA PHE A 132 5.06 -19.63 -11.41
C PHE A 132 5.19 -20.16 -9.97
N LEU A 133 5.27 -21.48 -9.76
CA LEU A 133 5.39 -22.08 -8.43
C LEU A 133 6.68 -21.66 -7.73
N LEU A 134 7.76 -21.51 -8.46
CA LEU A 134 9.04 -21.08 -7.91
C LEU A 134 8.99 -19.60 -7.52
N TYR A 135 8.37 -18.75 -8.35
CA TYR A 135 8.17 -17.33 -8.07
C TYR A 135 7.22 -17.12 -6.88
N LEU A 136 6.12 -17.87 -6.82
CA LEU A 136 5.17 -17.85 -5.72
C LEU A 136 5.86 -18.15 -4.38
N ASN A 137 6.64 -19.22 -4.31
CA ASN A 137 7.28 -19.66 -3.08
C ASN A 137 8.51 -18.81 -2.69
N LYS A 138 9.24 -18.27 -3.66
CA LYS A 138 10.47 -17.52 -3.39
C LYS A 138 10.28 -16.02 -3.25
N ILE A 139 9.22 -15.45 -3.83
CA ILE A 139 9.01 -14.01 -3.84
C ILE A 139 7.64 -13.65 -3.22
N ILE A 140 6.53 -14.10 -3.81
CA ILE A 140 5.19 -13.65 -3.39
C ILE A 140 4.90 -14.02 -1.92
N LEU A 141 5.10 -15.28 -1.53
CA LEU A 141 4.79 -15.72 -0.16
C LEU A 141 5.70 -15.07 0.90
N PRO A 142 7.02 -15.00 0.74
CA PRO A 142 7.86 -14.31 1.71
C PRO A 142 7.59 -12.81 1.80
N GLU A 143 7.33 -12.14 0.67
CA GLU A 143 6.95 -10.72 0.63
C GLU A 143 5.63 -10.49 1.37
N LEU A 144 4.62 -11.33 1.11
CA LEU A 144 3.33 -11.32 1.79
C LEU A 144 3.48 -11.48 3.32
N ILE A 145 4.25 -12.46 3.77
CA ILE A 145 4.48 -12.69 5.20
C ILE A 145 5.17 -11.49 5.83
N TYR A 146 6.19 -10.95 5.17
CA TYR A 146 6.92 -9.79 5.68
C TYR A 146 6.02 -8.55 5.72
N THR A 147 5.23 -8.32 4.68
CA THR A 147 4.25 -7.22 4.62
C THR A 147 3.18 -7.35 5.72
N ILE A 148 2.67 -8.57 6.00
CA ILE A 148 1.73 -8.81 7.09
C ILE A 148 2.35 -8.47 8.46
N VAL A 149 3.57 -8.92 8.73
CA VAL A 149 4.27 -8.61 10.00
C VAL A 149 4.43 -7.10 10.19
N ILE A 150 4.86 -6.40 9.16
CA ILE A 150 5.01 -4.93 9.22
C ILE A 150 3.64 -4.24 9.34
N THR A 151 2.59 -4.76 8.71
CA THR A 151 1.24 -4.22 8.82
C THR A 151 0.72 -4.21 10.26
N LEU A 152 1.04 -5.22 11.05
CA LEU A 152 0.65 -5.27 12.47
C LEU A 152 1.18 -4.09 13.29
N GLY A 153 2.35 -3.55 12.94
CA GLY A 153 2.92 -2.36 13.56
C GLY A 153 2.50 -1.05 12.88
N LEU A 154 2.47 -1.05 11.55
CA LEU A 154 2.25 0.17 10.77
C LEU A 154 0.77 0.58 10.70
N TYR A 155 -0.15 -0.37 10.60
CA TYR A 155 -1.58 -0.08 10.53
C TYR A 155 -2.12 0.67 11.75
N PRO A 156 -1.83 0.28 13.02
CA PRO A 156 -2.24 1.03 14.20
C PRO A 156 -1.70 2.46 14.21
N LEU A 157 -0.48 2.67 13.70
CA LEU A 157 0.11 4.00 13.59
C LEU A 157 -0.66 4.87 12.58
N ILE A 158 -0.97 4.32 11.41
CA ILE A 158 -1.77 5.01 10.38
C ILE A 158 -3.17 5.33 10.92
N LEU A 159 -3.79 4.38 11.62
CA LEU A 159 -5.09 4.53 12.26
C LEU A 159 -5.08 5.69 13.27
N PHE A 160 -4.08 5.73 14.15
CA PHE A 160 -3.91 6.80 15.13
C PHE A 160 -3.79 8.18 14.47
N ILE A 161 -2.98 8.28 13.41
CA ILE A 161 -2.81 9.54 12.65
C ILE A 161 -4.13 9.92 11.99
N ASN A 162 -4.84 8.97 11.39
CA ASN A 162 -6.13 9.23 10.73
C ASN A 162 -7.18 9.74 11.71
N HIS A 163 -7.33 9.09 12.88
CA HIS A 163 -8.26 9.53 13.93
C HIS A 163 -7.96 10.94 14.43
N LYS A 164 -6.68 11.26 14.61
CA LYS A 164 -6.28 12.61 15.02
C LYS A 164 -6.68 13.67 14.00
N LEU A 165 -6.52 13.37 12.71
CA LEU A 165 -6.93 14.27 11.62
C LEU A 165 -8.45 14.44 11.55
N GLU A 166 -9.21 13.35 11.72
CA GLU A 166 -10.67 13.40 11.73
C GLU A 166 -11.23 14.16 12.95
N ALA A 167 -10.60 13.98 14.12
CA ALA A 167 -10.98 14.70 15.31
C ALA A 167 -10.76 16.21 15.19
N GLU A 168 -9.68 16.63 14.54
CA GLU A 168 -9.43 18.05 14.23
C GLU A 168 -10.44 18.58 13.20
N GLU A 169 -10.82 17.78 12.21
CA GLU A 169 -11.80 18.14 11.19
C GLU A 169 -13.21 18.37 11.78
N LYS A 170 -13.59 17.58 12.78
CA LYS A 170 -14.88 17.72 13.49
C LYS A 170 -14.91 18.94 14.44
N ARG A 171 -13.74 19.50 14.82
CA ARG A 171 -13.66 20.66 15.74
C ARG A 171 -13.58 22.01 15.03
N SER A 172 -13.38 22.04 13.73
CA SER A 172 -13.23 23.25 12.92
C SER A 172 -14.44 23.52 12.04
#